data_d70aa1c7f6a32e93a5f2572b9cb3bba0
#
_entry.id   d70aa1c7f6a32e93a5f2572b9cb3bba0
#
_cell.length_a   1.000
_cell.length_b   1.000
_cell.length_c   1.000
_cell.angle_alpha   90.00
_cell.angle_beta   90.00
_cell.angle_gamma   90.00
#
_symmetry.space_group_name_H-M   'P 1'
#
loop_
_entity.id
_entity.type
_entity.pdbx_description
1 polymer ?
#
loop_
_entity_poly.entity_id
_entity_poly.type
_entity_poly.pdbx_seq_one_letter_code
_entity_poly.pdbx_strand_id
1 'polypeptide(L)'
;MELIVLGAAPAYTDRPGSAASSYLLRAGDGAGDGAGARAALLLDLGQGAFANLAATLEPSTLVGVAVTHLHPDHFVDLVPLRHYLQWEFDPPRRVRVVAPAGLADRLDGLNGHQGFAAEALDIEVLSDGVLRVGPFEVEVRRVTHTLESYAFRVSVAAGGWSVAGGGSVAGGWSVAGGGSVAGGWSVAGGMAPGLVYSGDCARAEDLLPLIRRGDTLLSEASFGAGPVAPGAQHITSGDAARVASAGEASRLLLTHVLSGHSRQDALAAAQAAFDGPIQFVIEGDRFEV
;
A
#
# COMPACT_ATOMS: atom_id res chain seq x y z
N MET A 1 9.49 6.53 -9.23
CA MET A 1 9.14 6.22 -7.84
C MET A 1 9.72 4.85 -7.50
N GLU A 2 10.29 4.68 -6.28
CA GLU A 2 10.86 3.40 -5.84
C GLU A 2 9.87 2.67 -4.93
N LEU A 3 9.60 1.40 -5.20
CA LEU A 3 8.91 0.46 -4.31
C LEU A 3 9.96 -0.38 -3.57
N ILE A 4 9.84 -0.49 -2.24
CA ILE A 4 10.63 -1.37 -1.38
C ILE A 4 9.68 -2.31 -0.65
N VAL A 5 9.91 -3.62 -0.76
CA VAL A 5 9.10 -4.63 -0.09
C VAL A 5 9.61 -4.84 1.33
N LEU A 6 8.80 -4.52 2.32
CA LEU A 6 9.12 -4.72 3.75
C LEU A 6 8.51 -6.02 4.29
N GLY A 7 7.44 -6.48 3.68
CA GLY A 7 6.74 -7.72 4.00
C GLY A 7 5.85 -8.15 2.85
N ALA A 8 5.84 -9.44 2.55
CA ALA A 8 5.11 -10.03 1.42
C ALA A 8 4.38 -11.34 1.79
N ALA A 9 4.38 -11.70 3.08
CA ALA A 9 3.69 -12.89 3.55
C ALA A 9 2.19 -12.62 3.81
N PRO A 10 1.35 -13.65 3.69
CA PRO A 10 -0.03 -13.62 4.16
C PRO A 10 -0.09 -13.67 5.70
N ALA A 11 -1.30 -13.77 6.25
CA ALA A 11 -1.57 -13.80 7.69
C ALA A 11 -0.73 -14.83 8.47
N TYR A 12 -0.30 -15.91 7.82
CA TYR A 12 0.61 -16.91 8.36
C TYR A 12 1.57 -17.43 7.28
N THR A 13 2.76 -17.80 7.69
CA THR A 13 3.79 -18.37 6.80
C THR A 13 4.70 -19.31 7.56
N ASP A 14 5.22 -20.30 6.88
CA ASP A 14 6.24 -21.24 7.37
C ASP A 14 7.68 -20.78 7.03
N ARG A 15 7.82 -19.62 6.41
CA ARG A 15 9.11 -19.05 6.00
C ARG A 15 9.71 -18.20 7.12
N PRO A 16 10.83 -18.65 7.73
CA PRO A 16 11.50 -17.87 8.78
C PRO A 16 11.91 -16.49 8.28
N GLY A 17 11.69 -15.46 9.10
CA GLY A 17 12.08 -14.08 8.81
C GLY A 17 11.12 -13.34 7.87
N SER A 18 10.06 -13.97 7.39
CA SER A 18 9.03 -13.27 6.62
C SER A 18 8.16 -12.37 7.49
N ALA A 19 7.81 -11.21 6.94
CA ALA A 19 6.86 -10.27 7.49
C ALA A 19 5.60 -10.20 6.64
N ALA A 20 4.47 -9.85 7.24
CA ALA A 20 3.21 -9.69 6.53
C ALA A 20 3.18 -8.41 5.68
N SER A 21 2.12 -8.23 4.92
CA SER A 21 1.97 -7.19 3.90
C SER A 21 2.44 -5.81 4.38
N SER A 22 3.48 -5.29 3.73
CA SER A 22 3.99 -3.93 3.97
C SER A 22 4.89 -3.48 2.81
N TYR A 23 4.58 -2.34 2.21
CA TYR A 23 5.24 -1.85 1.01
C TYR A 23 5.55 -0.37 1.14
N LEU A 24 6.83 -0.01 1.02
CA LEU A 24 7.30 1.36 1.15
C LEU A 24 7.51 1.99 -0.21
N LEU A 25 6.85 3.12 -0.46
CA LEU A 25 7.06 3.93 -1.66
C LEU A 25 7.93 5.14 -1.33
N ARG A 26 8.94 5.40 -2.15
CA ARG A 26 9.80 6.58 -2.04
C ARG A 26 9.70 7.43 -3.30
N ALA A 27 9.49 8.73 -3.13
CA ALA A 27 9.48 9.71 -4.20
C ALA A 27 10.53 10.80 -3.96
N GLY A 28 11.13 11.31 -5.05
CA GLY A 28 12.12 12.38 -5.05
C GLY A 28 13.43 11.97 -5.73
N ASP A 29 14.08 12.93 -6.36
CA ASP A 29 15.30 12.72 -7.11
C ASP A 29 16.48 12.57 -6.14
N GLY A 30 17.04 11.38 -6.07
CA GLY A 30 18.26 11.09 -5.31
C GLY A 30 19.55 11.64 -5.91
N ALA A 31 19.48 12.62 -6.82
CA ALA A 31 20.59 13.18 -7.57
C ALA A 31 20.91 14.65 -7.20
N GLY A 32 20.94 14.95 -5.90
CA GLY A 32 21.40 16.27 -5.42
C GLY A 32 22.17 16.09 -4.13
N ASP A 33 23.42 16.57 -4.10
CA ASP A 33 24.34 16.55 -2.95
C ASP A 33 23.89 17.39 -1.74
N GLY A 34 22.61 17.64 -1.65
CA GLY A 34 21.98 18.35 -0.54
C GLY A 34 20.77 17.57 -0.06
N ALA A 35 20.81 17.17 1.20
CA ALA A 35 19.82 16.47 2.04
C ALA A 35 18.32 16.69 1.73
N GLY A 36 17.88 16.48 0.50
CA GLY A 36 16.47 16.35 0.14
C GLY A 36 15.98 14.99 0.58
N ALA A 37 15.39 14.90 1.78
CA ALA A 37 14.79 13.68 2.25
C ALA A 37 13.75 13.21 1.23
N ARG A 38 13.92 11.98 0.71
CA ARG A 38 12.90 11.35 -0.15
C ARG A 38 11.63 11.19 0.68
N ALA A 39 10.50 11.68 0.15
CA ALA A 39 9.21 11.43 0.78
C ALA A 39 8.92 9.94 0.76
N ALA A 40 8.39 9.41 1.86
CA ALA A 40 8.14 7.99 2.04
C ALA A 40 6.68 7.77 2.48
N LEU A 41 5.92 7.02 1.66
CA LEU A 41 4.55 6.56 1.94
C LEU A 41 4.57 5.06 2.18
N LEU A 42 3.94 4.61 3.25
CA LEU A 42 3.80 3.20 3.56
C LEU A 42 2.41 2.68 3.16
N LEU A 43 2.36 1.55 2.47
CA LEU A 43 1.13 0.82 2.15
C LEU A 43 1.10 -0.44 3.02
N ASP A 44 0.14 -0.54 3.92
CA ASP A 44 -0.02 -1.53 4.96
C ASP A 44 1.20 -1.65 5.92
N LEU A 45 0.96 -2.19 7.10
CA LEU A 45 1.99 -2.50 8.09
C LEU A 45 1.55 -3.71 8.93
N GLY A 46 1.70 -4.90 8.33
CA GLY A 46 1.36 -6.18 8.95
C GLY A 46 2.43 -6.67 9.93
N GLN A 47 2.15 -7.77 10.62
CA GLN A 47 3.02 -8.30 11.67
C GLN A 47 4.45 -8.56 11.19
N GLY A 48 5.41 -8.11 11.98
CA GLY A 48 6.86 -8.28 11.75
C GLY A 48 7.47 -7.26 10.79
N ALA A 49 6.66 -6.41 10.14
CA ALA A 49 7.15 -5.46 9.13
C ALA A 49 7.74 -4.18 9.75
N PHE A 50 7.40 -3.82 10.99
CA PHE A 50 7.95 -2.63 11.65
C PHE A 50 9.47 -2.69 11.79
N ALA A 51 10.04 -3.86 12.10
CA ALA A 51 11.49 -4.00 12.21
C ALA A 51 12.19 -3.75 10.86
N ASN A 52 11.62 -4.24 9.75
CA ASN A 52 12.11 -4.01 8.40
C ASN A 52 11.97 -2.53 7.98
N LEU A 53 10.88 -1.88 8.39
CA LEU A 53 10.67 -0.44 8.20
C LEU A 53 11.77 0.36 8.91
N ALA A 54 12.00 0.10 10.21
CA ALA A 54 12.99 0.79 11.02
C ALA A 54 14.43 0.56 10.55
N ALA A 55 14.72 -0.61 9.97
CA ALA A 55 16.01 -0.90 9.34
C ALA A 55 16.19 -0.19 7.99
N THR A 56 15.09 0.23 7.34
CA THR A 56 15.09 0.82 5.99
C THR A 56 15.11 2.35 6.03
N LEU A 57 14.41 2.96 6.96
CA LEU A 57 14.37 4.42 7.19
C LEU A 57 13.98 4.73 8.63
N GLU A 58 14.21 5.98 9.01
CA GLU A 58 13.70 6.53 10.28
C GLU A 58 12.15 6.65 10.20
N PRO A 59 11.37 5.81 10.95
CA PRO A 59 9.91 5.73 10.79
C PRO A 59 9.16 7.04 10.99
N SER A 60 9.71 7.96 11.81
CA SER A 60 9.11 9.28 12.04
C SER A 60 9.17 10.21 10.83
N THR A 61 9.88 9.81 9.75
CA THR A 61 9.98 10.58 8.49
C THR A 61 8.93 10.19 7.47
N LEU A 62 8.08 9.21 7.76
CA LEU A 62 6.95 8.86 6.90
C LEU A 62 6.02 10.05 6.69
N VAL A 63 5.67 10.31 5.44
CA VAL A 63 4.64 11.33 5.12
C VAL A 63 3.23 10.79 5.39
N GLY A 64 3.07 9.48 5.52
CA GLY A 64 1.84 8.82 5.91
C GLY A 64 1.87 7.31 5.74
N VAL A 65 0.82 6.67 6.21
CA VAL A 65 0.52 5.25 6.06
C VAL A 65 -0.86 5.11 5.44
N ALA A 66 -1.02 4.25 4.44
CA ALA A 66 -2.32 3.90 3.86
C ALA A 66 -2.59 2.41 4.13
N VAL A 67 -3.68 2.11 4.83
CA VAL A 67 -4.08 0.75 5.20
C VAL A 67 -5.23 0.30 4.32
N THR A 68 -5.07 -0.83 3.62
CA THR A 68 -6.07 -1.33 2.68
C THR A 68 -7.33 -1.85 3.38
N HIS A 69 -7.15 -2.64 4.43
CA HIS A 69 -8.24 -3.22 5.22
C HIS A 69 -7.79 -3.64 6.62
N LEU A 70 -8.73 -4.07 7.47
CA LEU A 70 -8.46 -4.30 8.88
C LEU A 70 -8.31 -5.78 9.26
N HIS A 71 -7.67 -6.62 8.42
CA HIS A 71 -7.08 -7.88 8.89
C HIS A 71 -5.72 -7.60 9.55
N PRO A 72 -5.36 -8.33 10.63
CA PRO A 72 -4.15 -8.03 11.41
C PRO A 72 -2.85 -8.01 10.59
N ASP A 73 -2.75 -8.84 9.57
CA ASP A 73 -1.60 -8.94 8.67
C ASP A 73 -1.43 -7.74 7.72
N HIS A 74 -2.28 -6.72 7.86
CA HIS A 74 -2.18 -5.46 7.12
C HIS A 74 -2.00 -4.23 8.02
N PHE A 75 -2.24 -4.32 9.35
CA PHE A 75 -2.15 -3.12 10.18
C PHE A 75 -1.56 -3.31 11.58
N VAL A 76 -1.36 -4.54 12.07
CA VAL A 76 -1.10 -4.75 13.50
C VAL A 76 0.22 -4.13 13.97
N ASP A 77 1.21 -3.99 13.11
CA ASP A 77 2.47 -3.32 13.45
C ASP A 77 2.35 -1.78 13.49
N LEU A 78 1.15 -1.21 13.29
CA LEU A 78 0.87 0.15 13.73
C LEU A 78 0.98 0.30 15.27
N VAL A 79 0.87 -0.79 16.03
CA VAL A 79 1.10 -0.78 17.47
C VAL A 79 2.55 -0.41 17.83
N PRO A 80 3.58 -1.15 17.35
CA PRO A 80 4.98 -0.74 17.60
C PRO A 80 5.33 0.60 16.93
N LEU A 81 4.79 0.95 15.78
CA LEU A 81 5.00 2.28 15.18
C LEU A 81 4.47 3.38 16.09
N ARG A 82 3.26 3.24 16.64
CA ARG A 82 2.68 4.18 17.62
C ARG A 82 3.55 4.30 18.86
N HIS A 83 4.02 3.16 19.43
CA HIS A 83 4.90 3.19 20.60
C HIS A 83 6.19 3.94 20.30
N TYR A 84 6.83 3.66 19.17
CA TYR A 84 8.03 4.34 18.73
C TYR A 84 7.83 5.86 18.63
N LEU A 85 6.76 6.32 17.97
CA LEU A 85 6.46 7.75 17.82
C LEU A 85 6.16 8.45 19.16
N GLN A 86 5.53 7.72 20.08
CA GLN A 86 5.14 8.23 21.39
C GLN A 86 6.32 8.34 22.38
N TRP A 87 7.26 7.38 22.36
CA TRP A 87 8.23 7.24 23.44
C TRP A 87 9.66 7.60 23.06
N GLU A 88 10.03 7.58 21.78
CA GLU A 88 11.39 7.92 21.34
C GLU A 88 11.59 9.42 21.10
N PHE A 89 10.56 10.24 21.25
CA PHE A 89 10.62 11.68 20.99
C PHE A 89 10.01 12.50 22.11
N ASP A 90 10.61 13.69 22.36
CA ASP A 90 10.07 14.74 23.25
C ASP A 90 10.07 16.09 22.50
N PRO A 91 8.91 16.64 22.15
CA PRO A 91 7.57 16.04 22.29
C PRO A 91 7.34 14.84 21.35
N PRO A 92 6.35 13.96 21.65
CA PRO A 92 5.98 12.85 20.79
C PRO A 92 5.71 13.26 19.35
N ARG A 93 6.08 12.39 18.39
CA ARG A 93 5.79 12.60 16.97
C ARG A 93 4.48 11.96 16.58
N ARG A 94 3.93 12.40 15.47
CA ARG A 94 2.67 11.91 14.93
C ARG A 94 2.84 11.55 13.44
N VAL A 95 2.08 10.55 12.99
CA VAL A 95 2.02 10.19 11.57
C VAL A 95 0.56 10.14 11.12
N ARG A 96 0.31 10.62 9.91
CA ARG A 96 -0.99 10.50 9.26
C ARG A 96 -1.22 9.05 8.83
N VAL A 97 -2.40 8.51 9.14
CA VAL A 97 -2.83 7.17 8.72
C VAL A 97 -4.18 7.29 8.03
N VAL A 98 -4.28 6.85 6.78
CA VAL A 98 -5.55 6.72 6.07
C VAL A 98 -5.95 5.25 6.06
N ALA A 99 -7.16 4.92 6.52
CA ALA A 99 -7.58 3.54 6.75
C ALA A 99 -9.10 3.38 6.68
N PRO A 100 -9.63 2.16 6.51
CA PRO A 100 -11.05 1.88 6.70
C PRO A 100 -11.54 2.31 8.08
N ALA A 101 -12.84 2.53 8.21
CA ALA A 101 -13.47 2.88 9.49
C ALA A 101 -13.20 1.81 10.56
N GLY A 102 -12.99 2.25 11.81
CA GLY A 102 -12.79 1.37 12.97
C GLY A 102 -11.33 0.97 13.26
N LEU A 103 -10.33 1.49 12.53
CA LEU A 103 -8.92 1.22 12.85
C LEU A 103 -8.56 1.67 14.27
N ALA A 104 -8.97 2.89 14.67
CA ALA A 104 -8.69 3.41 16.02
C ALA A 104 -9.26 2.47 17.09
N ASP A 105 -10.52 2.05 16.96
CA ASP A 105 -11.17 1.15 17.92
C ASP A 105 -10.47 -0.20 18.02
N ARG A 106 -9.95 -0.72 16.89
CA ARG A 106 -9.19 -1.98 16.88
C ARG A 106 -7.85 -1.85 17.62
N LEU A 107 -7.12 -0.78 17.36
CA LEU A 107 -5.84 -0.50 18.05
C LEU A 107 -6.03 -0.26 19.53
N ASP A 108 -7.05 0.51 19.91
CA ASP A 108 -7.42 0.77 21.31
C ASP A 108 -7.83 -0.54 22.01
N GLY A 109 -8.64 -1.37 21.35
CA GLY A 109 -9.06 -2.67 21.84
C GLY A 109 -7.90 -3.65 22.06
N LEU A 110 -6.94 -3.70 21.13
CA LEU A 110 -5.73 -4.54 21.26
C LEU A 110 -4.90 -4.18 22.48
N ASN A 111 -4.88 -2.90 22.87
CA ASN A 111 -4.10 -2.43 24.01
C ASN A 111 -4.93 -2.26 25.30
N GLY A 112 -6.25 -2.43 25.23
CA GLY A 112 -7.14 -2.20 26.38
C GLY A 112 -7.11 -0.76 26.90
N HIS A 113 -6.76 0.20 26.04
CA HIS A 113 -6.59 1.62 26.38
C HIS A 113 -7.28 2.48 25.32
N GLN A 114 -8.40 3.09 25.68
CA GLN A 114 -9.10 4.03 24.84
C GLN A 114 -8.28 5.28 24.56
N GLY A 115 -8.18 5.68 23.28
CA GLY A 115 -7.34 6.79 22.85
C GLY A 115 -5.88 6.41 22.57
N PHE A 116 -5.51 5.15 22.73
CA PHE A 116 -4.16 4.65 22.44
C PHE A 116 -3.68 5.05 21.03
N ALA A 117 -4.51 4.81 20.02
CA ALA A 117 -4.16 5.17 18.65
C ALA A 117 -3.96 6.69 18.49
N ALA A 118 -4.87 7.48 19.06
CA ALA A 118 -4.89 8.93 18.90
C ALA A 118 -3.71 9.66 19.54
N GLU A 119 -2.90 9.00 20.37
CA GLU A 119 -1.72 9.63 20.97
C GLU A 119 -0.60 9.93 19.96
N ALA A 120 -0.46 9.11 18.90
CA ALA A 120 0.59 9.31 17.89
C ALA A 120 0.15 9.08 16.45
N LEU A 121 -1.10 8.65 16.20
CA LEU A 121 -1.63 8.40 14.87
C LEU A 121 -2.78 9.36 14.56
N ASP A 122 -2.65 10.11 13.47
CA ASP A 122 -3.73 10.97 12.92
C ASP A 122 -4.51 10.15 11.91
N ILE A 123 -5.56 9.45 12.37
CA ILE A 123 -6.32 8.50 11.57
C ILE A 123 -7.47 9.21 10.83
N GLU A 124 -7.48 9.07 9.51
CA GLU A 124 -8.55 9.53 8.62
C GLU A 124 -9.21 8.33 7.95
N VAL A 125 -10.54 8.37 7.82
CA VAL A 125 -11.31 7.28 7.20
C VAL A 125 -11.23 7.35 5.69
N LEU A 126 -10.87 6.22 5.06
CA LEU A 126 -10.85 6.06 3.60
C LEU A 126 -12.25 6.07 3.00
N SER A 127 -12.32 6.54 1.77
CA SER A 127 -13.46 6.38 0.87
C SER A 127 -12.95 6.38 -0.57
N ASP A 128 -13.75 5.89 -1.51
CA ASP A 128 -13.45 5.99 -2.95
C ASP A 128 -13.15 7.44 -3.34
N GLY A 129 -12.11 7.63 -4.13
CA GLY A 129 -11.70 8.95 -4.59
C GLY A 129 -10.20 9.11 -4.73
N VAL A 130 -9.74 10.34 -4.73
CA VAL A 130 -8.31 10.68 -4.83
C VAL A 130 -7.93 11.52 -3.62
N LEU A 131 -6.86 11.13 -2.94
CA LEU A 131 -6.29 11.89 -1.83
C LEU A 131 -4.80 12.16 -2.06
N ARG A 132 -4.26 13.13 -1.35
CA ARG A 132 -2.82 13.41 -1.37
C ARG A 132 -2.17 13.10 -0.02
N VAL A 133 -1.02 12.42 -0.09
CA VAL A 133 -0.18 12.14 1.07
C VAL A 133 1.25 12.57 0.72
N GLY A 134 1.68 13.71 1.21
CA GLY A 134 2.93 14.34 0.75
C GLY A 134 2.91 14.58 -0.78
N PRO A 135 3.94 14.15 -1.52
CA PRO A 135 3.97 14.28 -2.98
C PRO A 135 3.17 13.20 -3.71
N PHE A 136 2.63 12.22 -2.99
CA PHE A 136 1.89 11.12 -3.59
C PHE A 136 0.44 11.49 -3.83
N GLU A 137 -0.06 11.17 -5.01
CA GLU A 137 -1.46 11.11 -5.33
C GLU A 137 -1.91 9.66 -5.21
N VAL A 138 -2.89 9.39 -4.35
CA VAL A 138 -3.41 8.05 -4.05
C VAL A 138 -4.86 7.99 -4.49
N GLU A 139 -5.11 7.30 -5.59
CA GLU A 139 -6.46 6.95 -6.03
C GLU A 139 -6.90 5.71 -5.25
N VAL A 140 -8.02 5.82 -4.54
CA VAL A 140 -8.58 4.82 -3.64
C VAL A 140 -9.82 4.23 -4.27
N ARG A 141 -9.93 2.91 -4.27
CA ARG A 141 -11.12 2.23 -4.75
C ARG A 141 -11.47 1.05 -3.88
N ARG A 142 -12.74 0.97 -3.50
CA ARG A 142 -13.26 -0.18 -2.77
C ARG A 142 -13.21 -1.44 -3.63
N VAL A 143 -12.77 -2.55 -3.04
CA VAL A 143 -12.74 -3.88 -3.66
C VAL A 143 -13.55 -4.88 -2.85
N THR A 144 -13.93 -5.97 -3.48
CA THR A 144 -14.71 -7.04 -2.83
C THR A 144 -13.79 -7.86 -1.92
N HIS A 145 -14.12 -7.94 -0.63
CA HIS A 145 -13.45 -8.79 0.35
C HIS A 145 -14.38 -9.04 1.54
N THR A 146 -13.95 -9.87 2.53
CA THR A 146 -14.73 -10.16 3.76
C THR A 146 -14.98 -8.94 4.63
N LEU A 147 -14.00 -8.03 4.69
CA LEU A 147 -14.09 -6.73 5.36
C LEU A 147 -14.13 -5.61 4.31
N GLU A 148 -14.40 -4.40 4.78
CA GLU A 148 -14.20 -3.21 3.97
C GLU A 148 -12.73 -3.13 3.55
N SER A 149 -12.48 -3.25 2.24
CA SER A 149 -11.14 -3.34 1.66
C SER A 149 -11.01 -2.39 0.48
N TYR A 150 -9.82 -1.83 0.31
CA TYR A 150 -9.48 -0.88 -0.73
C TYR A 150 -8.23 -1.30 -1.48
N ALA A 151 -8.21 -1.05 -2.77
CA ALA A 151 -7.02 -1.04 -3.60
C ALA A 151 -6.58 0.41 -3.83
N PHE A 152 -5.29 0.59 -4.08
CA PHE A 152 -4.69 1.92 -4.29
C PHE A 152 -3.98 1.98 -5.64
N ARG A 153 -4.13 3.08 -6.37
CA ARG A 153 -3.16 3.47 -7.39
C ARG A 153 -2.38 4.66 -6.87
N VAL A 154 -1.06 4.54 -6.81
CA VAL A 154 -0.18 5.58 -6.31
C VAL A 154 0.70 6.10 -7.44
N SER A 155 0.75 7.41 -7.58
CA SER A 155 1.66 8.11 -8.48
C SER A 155 2.25 9.35 -7.80
N VAL A 156 3.32 9.89 -8.36
CA VAL A 156 3.90 11.15 -7.88
C VAL A 156 3.20 12.29 -8.57
N ALA A 157 2.65 13.23 -7.79
CA ALA A 157 1.95 14.39 -8.32
C ALA A 157 2.89 15.25 -9.19
N ALA A 158 2.41 15.69 -10.35
CA ALA A 158 3.13 16.62 -11.18
C ALA A 158 3.27 17.99 -10.46
N GLY A 159 4.50 18.45 -10.22
CA GLY A 159 4.83 19.68 -9.53
C GLY A 159 5.78 19.42 -8.37
N GLY A 160 6.90 20.14 -8.32
CA GLY A 160 7.94 19.93 -7.32
C GLY A 160 7.40 20.05 -5.89
N TRP A 161 7.75 19.11 -5.04
CA TRP A 161 7.52 19.15 -3.60
C TRP A 161 8.83 19.52 -2.91
N SER A 162 8.81 20.52 -2.04
CA SER A 162 9.96 20.89 -1.21
C SER A 162 9.64 20.62 0.26
N VAL A 163 10.53 19.92 0.94
CA VAL A 163 10.52 19.86 2.40
C VAL A 163 11.04 21.20 2.91
N ALA A 164 10.16 22.05 3.43
CA ALA A 164 10.61 23.21 4.20
C ALA A 164 11.33 22.66 5.46
N GLY A 165 12.58 23.08 5.65
CA GLY A 165 13.47 22.56 6.68
C GLY A 165 12.87 22.53 8.07
N GLY A 166 13.12 21.45 8.79
CA GLY A 166 13.10 21.23 10.24
C GLY A 166 12.07 22.00 11.06
N GLY A 167 10.80 21.67 10.94
CA GLY A 167 9.76 22.13 11.82
C GLY A 167 8.59 21.14 11.80
N SER A 168 7.99 20.87 12.96
CA SER A 168 6.79 20.05 13.07
C SER A 168 5.77 20.48 12.00
N VAL A 169 5.33 19.57 11.15
CA VAL A 169 4.32 19.85 10.15
C VAL A 169 2.96 19.98 10.83
N ALA A 170 2.75 21.13 11.50
CA ALA A 170 1.42 21.66 11.74
C ALA A 170 1.03 22.42 10.46
N GLY A 171 0.69 21.70 9.41
CA GLY A 171 0.31 22.26 8.12
C GLY A 171 -1.18 22.08 7.92
N GLY A 172 -1.90 23.21 7.88
CA GLY A 172 -3.32 23.25 7.54
C GLY A 172 -3.59 22.57 6.21
N TRP A 173 -4.45 21.58 6.23
CA TRP A 173 -4.90 20.80 5.10
C TRP A 173 -6.05 21.55 4.42
N SER A 174 -5.88 21.94 3.17
CA SER A 174 -7.03 22.31 2.34
C SER A 174 -7.61 21.03 1.77
N VAL A 175 -8.68 20.54 2.38
CA VAL A 175 -9.63 19.65 1.72
C VAL A 175 -10.23 20.51 0.59
N ALA A 176 -9.96 20.14 -0.66
CA ALA A 176 -10.71 20.71 -1.77
C ALA A 176 -12.17 20.32 -1.54
N GLY A 177 -13.00 21.34 -1.25
CA GLY A 177 -14.38 21.19 -0.84
C GLY A 177 -15.19 20.37 -1.82
N GLY A 178 -16.14 19.59 -1.28
CA GLY A 178 -17.15 18.83 -2.01
C GLY A 178 -17.88 19.70 -3.02
N GLY A 179 -17.50 19.54 -4.28
CA GLY A 179 -18.22 19.99 -5.45
C GLY A 179 -18.45 18.77 -6.31
N SER A 180 -19.70 18.39 -6.53
CA SER A 180 -20.08 17.39 -7.52
C SER A 180 -19.64 17.92 -8.89
N VAL A 181 -18.58 17.37 -9.44
CA VAL A 181 -18.18 17.61 -10.84
C VAL A 181 -18.66 16.47 -11.70
N ALA A 182 -19.89 16.62 -12.23
CA ALA A 182 -20.23 16.01 -13.50
C ALA A 182 -19.43 16.76 -14.57
N GLY A 183 -18.30 16.21 -14.96
CA GLY A 183 -17.44 16.78 -15.98
C GLY A 183 -16.48 15.72 -16.47
N GLY A 184 -16.62 15.31 -17.75
CA GLY A 184 -15.72 14.39 -18.40
C GLY A 184 -14.29 14.91 -18.33
N TRP A 185 -13.40 14.14 -17.72
CA TRP A 185 -11.96 14.40 -17.68
C TRP A 185 -11.38 14.08 -19.05
N SER A 186 -11.09 15.08 -19.83
CA SER A 186 -10.22 14.92 -20.98
C SER A 186 -8.78 15.05 -20.49
N VAL A 187 -8.08 13.94 -20.30
CA VAL A 187 -6.67 13.89 -19.96
C VAL A 187 -5.88 14.04 -21.27
N ALA A 188 -5.64 15.25 -21.67
CA ALA A 188 -4.62 15.55 -22.69
C ALA A 188 -3.27 15.68 -21.98
N GLY A 189 -2.55 14.60 -21.86
CA GLY A 189 -1.23 14.47 -21.25
C GLY A 189 -1.14 13.11 -20.57
N GLY A 190 -0.36 12.17 -21.10
CA GLY A 190 -0.22 10.83 -20.53
C GLY A 190 0.17 10.94 -19.05
N MET A 191 -0.66 10.41 -18.15
CA MET A 191 -0.30 10.29 -16.73
C MET A 191 0.94 9.41 -16.62
N ALA A 192 1.91 9.81 -15.79
CA ALA A 192 3.08 8.99 -15.51
C ALA A 192 2.64 7.60 -14.97
N PRO A 193 3.38 6.55 -15.35
CA PRO A 193 3.17 5.23 -14.75
C PRO A 193 3.20 5.30 -13.22
N GLY A 194 2.45 4.44 -12.57
CA GLY A 194 2.35 4.37 -11.12
C GLY A 194 2.32 2.91 -10.64
N LEU A 195 2.11 2.74 -9.35
CA LEU A 195 1.89 1.46 -8.71
C LEU A 195 0.40 1.29 -8.42
N VAL A 196 -0.17 0.17 -8.87
CA VAL A 196 -1.46 -0.31 -8.38
C VAL A 196 -1.21 -1.40 -7.36
N TYR A 197 -1.70 -1.24 -6.13
CA TYR A 197 -1.66 -2.24 -5.08
C TYR A 197 -3.06 -2.76 -4.80
N SER A 198 -3.26 -4.07 -4.93
CA SER A 198 -4.57 -4.70 -4.83
C SER A 198 -5.16 -4.68 -3.41
N GLY A 199 -4.32 -4.64 -2.35
CA GLY A 199 -4.74 -5.16 -1.06
C GLY A 199 -5.21 -6.61 -1.21
N ASP A 200 -6.09 -7.06 -0.33
CA ASP A 200 -6.77 -8.35 -0.47
C ASP A 200 -8.11 -8.14 -1.17
N CYS A 201 -8.38 -8.92 -2.20
CA CYS A 201 -9.60 -8.80 -3.01
C CYS A 201 -10.10 -10.16 -3.50
N ALA A 202 -11.42 -10.33 -3.52
CA ALA A 202 -12.07 -11.55 -4.00
C ALA A 202 -12.32 -11.54 -5.53
N ARG A 203 -12.19 -10.38 -6.18
CA ARG A 203 -12.50 -10.17 -7.59
C ARG A 203 -11.43 -9.30 -8.23
N ALA A 204 -10.63 -9.91 -9.10
CA ALA A 204 -9.56 -9.19 -9.78
C ALA A 204 -10.08 -8.03 -10.67
N GLU A 205 -11.31 -8.16 -11.20
CA GLU A 205 -11.94 -7.15 -12.04
C GLU A 205 -12.17 -5.82 -11.32
N ASP A 206 -12.26 -5.83 -9.98
CA ASP A 206 -12.39 -4.61 -9.18
C ASP A 206 -11.17 -3.69 -9.32
N LEU A 207 -10.02 -4.23 -9.75
CA LEU A 207 -8.78 -3.49 -9.97
C LEU A 207 -8.73 -2.77 -11.33
N LEU A 208 -9.50 -3.22 -12.34
CA LEU A 208 -9.44 -2.66 -13.70
C LEU A 208 -9.61 -1.13 -13.75
N PRO A 209 -10.52 -0.51 -12.97
CA PRO A 209 -10.68 0.94 -13.00
C PRO A 209 -9.46 1.72 -12.50
N LEU A 210 -8.57 1.08 -11.72
CA LEU A 210 -7.34 1.70 -11.20
C LEU A 210 -6.16 1.56 -12.15
N ILE A 211 -6.07 0.45 -12.90
CA ILE A 211 -4.90 0.17 -13.73
C ILE A 211 -4.88 1.10 -14.94
N ARG A 212 -3.76 1.72 -15.18
CA ARG A 212 -3.47 2.53 -16.36
C ARG A 212 -2.36 1.86 -17.17
N ARG A 213 -2.39 2.07 -18.49
CA ARG A 213 -1.34 1.59 -19.37
C ARG A 213 0.05 1.97 -18.84
N GLY A 214 0.91 0.97 -18.68
CA GLY A 214 2.27 1.15 -18.21
C GLY A 214 2.47 1.09 -16.70
N ASP A 215 1.40 1.02 -15.89
CA ASP A 215 1.50 0.85 -14.43
C ASP A 215 2.18 -0.49 -14.07
N THR A 216 2.77 -0.55 -12.89
CA THR A 216 3.13 -1.80 -12.23
C THR A 216 1.95 -2.24 -11.36
N LEU A 217 1.48 -3.48 -11.53
CA LEU A 217 0.48 -4.08 -10.66
C LEU A 217 1.18 -4.93 -9.59
N LEU A 218 1.05 -4.57 -8.31
CA LEU A 218 1.39 -5.38 -7.15
C LEU A 218 0.11 -6.02 -6.63
N SER A 219 -0.05 -7.31 -6.87
CA SER A 219 -1.29 -8.03 -6.60
C SER A 219 -1.09 -9.19 -5.64
N GLU A 220 -2.05 -9.36 -4.72
CA GLU A 220 -2.20 -10.63 -4.04
C GLU A 220 -2.38 -11.78 -5.05
N ALA A 221 -2.01 -12.98 -4.64
CA ALA A 221 -2.25 -14.23 -5.35
C ALA A 221 -2.37 -15.38 -4.35
N SER A 222 -3.20 -15.19 -3.32
CA SER A 222 -3.26 -16.04 -2.13
C SER A 222 -3.51 -17.50 -2.47
N PHE A 223 -4.32 -17.76 -3.50
CA PHE A 223 -4.64 -19.12 -3.94
C PHE A 223 -3.74 -19.66 -5.05
N GLY A 224 -2.57 -19.06 -5.27
CA GLY A 224 -1.58 -19.55 -6.23
C GLY A 224 -2.18 -19.82 -7.62
N ALA A 225 -2.01 -21.05 -8.13
CA ALA A 225 -2.61 -21.47 -9.40
C ALA A 225 -4.10 -21.88 -9.29
N GLY A 226 -4.66 -21.91 -8.09
CA GLY A 226 -5.99 -22.48 -7.84
C GLY A 226 -5.94 -24.00 -7.60
N PRO A 227 -7.09 -24.70 -7.66
CA PRO A 227 -8.43 -24.16 -7.88
C PRO A 227 -8.96 -23.36 -6.69
N VAL A 228 -9.97 -22.52 -6.94
CA VAL A 228 -10.59 -21.65 -5.95
C VAL A 228 -12.01 -22.12 -5.68
N ALA A 229 -12.39 -22.26 -4.41
CA ALA A 229 -13.76 -22.61 -4.02
C ALA A 229 -14.73 -21.46 -4.35
N PRO A 230 -16.00 -21.75 -4.67
CA PRO A 230 -17.02 -20.72 -4.81
C PRO A 230 -17.13 -19.86 -3.55
N GLY A 231 -17.15 -18.54 -3.72
CA GLY A 231 -17.22 -17.58 -2.62
C GLY A 231 -15.88 -17.31 -1.92
N ALA A 232 -14.76 -17.77 -2.48
CA ALA A 232 -13.43 -17.42 -2.00
C ALA A 232 -13.23 -15.90 -1.96
N GLN A 233 -12.44 -15.47 -0.98
CA GLN A 233 -12.26 -14.03 -0.68
C GLN A 233 -10.91 -13.48 -1.16
N HIS A 234 -10.18 -14.28 -1.92
CA HIS A 234 -8.90 -13.93 -2.53
C HIS A 234 -8.85 -14.44 -3.98
N ILE A 235 -7.85 -14.00 -4.72
CA ILE A 235 -7.67 -14.33 -6.13
C ILE A 235 -6.50 -15.28 -6.37
N THR A 236 -6.43 -15.81 -7.60
CA THR A 236 -5.29 -16.59 -8.09
C THR A 236 -4.29 -15.71 -8.83
N SER A 237 -3.09 -16.23 -9.04
CA SER A 237 -2.07 -15.59 -9.89
C SER A 237 -2.54 -15.44 -11.35
N GLY A 238 -3.35 -16.39 -11.84
CA GLY A 238 -3.97 -16.29 -13.16
C GLY A 238 -5.02 -15.18 -13.25
N ASP A 239 -5.78 -14.94 -12.18
CA ASP A 239 -6.72 -13.80 -12.10
C ASP A 239 -5.97 -12.48 -12.12
N ALA A 240 -4.92 -12.35 -11.29
CA ALA A 240 -4.06 -11.17 -11.25
C ALA A 240 -3.42 -10.89 -12.63
N ALA A 241 -2.96 -11.95 -13.32
CA ALA A 241 -2.36 -11.84 -14.65
C ALA A 241 -3.37 -11.39 -15.72
N ARG A 242 -4.61 -11.93 -15.67
CA ARG A 242 -5.68 -11.50 -16.60
C ARG A 242 -6.01 -10.02 -16.46
N VAL A 243 -6.12 -9.52 -15.23
CA VAL A 243 -6.43 -8.11 -15.02
C VAL A 243 -5.25 -7.21 -15.34
N ALA A 244 -4.00 -7.66 -15.11
CA ALA A 244 -2.79 -6.96 -15.53
C ALA A 244 -2.76 -6.79 -17.06
N SER A 245 -3.07 -7.87 -17.81
CA SER A 245 -3.15 -7.85 -19.26
C SER A 245 -4.26 -6.92 -19.76
N ALA A 246 -5.47 -7.04 -19.19
CA ALA A 246 -6.62 -6.24 -19.60
C ALA A 246 -6.43 -4.73 -19.30
N GLY A 247 -5.72 -4.38 -18.24
CA GLY A 247 -5.37 -3.00 -17.86
C GLY A 247 -4.11 -2.47 -18.55
N GLU A 248 -3.46 -3.27 -19.41
CA GLU A 248 -2.20 -2.93 -20.07
C GLU A 248 -1.08 -2.56 -19.09
N ALA A 249 -0.99 -3.25 -17.95
CA ALA A 249 0.11 -3.09 -17.01
C ALA A 249 1.45 -3.42 -17.67
N SER A 250 2.52 -2.73 -17.30
CA SER A 250 3.87 -3.00 -17.81
C SER A 250 4.57 -4.15 -17.08
N ARG A 251 4.11 -4.46 -15.84
CA ARG A 251 4.69 -5.47 -14.96
C ARG A 251 3.66 -5.98 -13.97
N LEU A 252 3.77 -7.26 -13.61
CA LEU A 252 3.01 -7.89 -12.55
C LEU A 252 3.95 -8.35 -11.43
N LEU A 253 3.74 -7.84 -10.23
CA LEU A 253 4.39 -8.28 -9.00
C LEU A 253 3.37 -9.06 -8.17
N LEU A 254 3.70 -10.31 -7.81
CA LEU A 254 2.83 -11.20 -7.06
C LEU A 254 3.27 -11.27 -5.60
N THR A 255 2.30 -11.18 -4.70
CA THR A 255 2.51 -11.20 -3.25
C THR A 255 1.46 -12.02 -2.53
N HIS A 256 1.55 -12.15 -1.21
CA HIS A 256 0.50 -12.70 -0.34
C HIS A 256 0.10 -14.15 -0.66
N VAL A 257 1.03 -14.99 -1.14
CA VAL A 257 0.74 -16.39 -1.50
C VAL A 257 0.77 -17.28 -0.28
N LEU A 258 -0.33 -17.99 -0.01
CA LEU A 258 -0.47 -18.95 1.09
C LEU A 258 0.54 -20.10 0.95
N SER A 259 1.08 -20.55 2.09
CA SER A 259 2.16 -21.56 2.14
C SER A 259 1.81 -22.91 1.48
N GLY A 260 0.52 -23.25 1.40
CA GLY A 260 0.03 -24.47 0.76
C GLY A 260 0.05 -24.46 -0.78
N HIS A 261 0.42 -23.32 -1.41
CA HIS A 261 0.43 -23.17 -2.87
C HIS A 261 1.85 -23.13 -3.44
N SER A 262 2.05 -23.86 -4.53
CA SER A 262 3.32 -23.87 -5.27
C SER A 262 3.52 -22.52 -6.00
N ARG A 263 4.61 -21.81 -5.69
CA ARG A 263 4.98 -20.60 -6.43
C ARG A 263 5.32 -20.88 -7.88
N GLN A 264 5.85 -22.06 -8.19
CA GLN A 264 6.17 -22.46 -9.56
C GLN A 264 4.89 -22.61 -10.40
N ASP A 265 3.88 -23.31 -9.87
CA ASP A 265 2.60 -23.47 -10.57
C ASP A 265 1.86 -22.14 -10.68
N ALA A 266 1.90 -21.32 -9.63
CA ALA A 266 1.34 -19.99 -9.65
C ALA A 266 2.01 -19.07 -10.71
N LEU A 267 3.33 -19.15 -10.85
CA LEU A 267 4.05 -18.41 -11.89
C LEU A 267 3.64 -18.89 -13.29
N ALA A 268 3.56 -20.21 -13.50
CA ALA A 268 3.13 -20.76 -14.78
C ALA A 268 1.69 -20.34 -15.15
N ALA A 269 0.78 -20.32 -14.16
CA ALA A 269 -0.60 -19.86 -14.36
C ALA A 269 -0.66 -18.37 -14.74
N ALA A 270 0.17 -17.54 -14.13
CA ALA A 270 0.25 -16.12 -14.45
C ALA A 270 0.86 -15.89 -15.85
N GLN A 271 1.93 -16.60 -16.22
CA GLN A 271 2.58 -16.53 -17.54
C GLN A 271 1.66 -16.95 -18.68
N ALA A 272 0.67 -17.79 -18.40
CA ALA A 272 -0.33 -18.18 -19.39
C ALA A 272 -1.33 -17.05 -19.75
N ALA A 273 -1.39 -15.97 -18.95
CA ALA A 273 -2.38 -14.89 -19.08
C ALA A 273 -1.80 -13.47 -19.21
N PHE A 274 -0.49 -13.30 -19.02
CA PHE A 274 0.19 -12.02 -19.12
C PHE A 274 1.58 -12.18 -19.73
N ASP A 275 1.84 -11.47 -20.83
CA ASP A 275 3.10 -11.57 -21.59
C ASP A 275 4.22 -10.67 -21.01
N GLY A 276 3.89 -9.76 -20.09
CA GLY A 276 4.86 -8.87 -19.45
C GLY A 276 5.70 -9.55 -18.39
N PRO A 277 6.67 -8.84 -17.80
CA PRO A 277 7.47 -9.33 -16.68
C PRO A 277 6.62 -9.67 -15.46
N ILE A 278 6.81 -10.89 -14.89
CA ILE A 278 6.14 -11.36 -13.68
C ILE A 278 7.19 -11.76 -12.65
N GLN A 279 7.00 -11.35 -11.40
CA GLN A 279 7.88 -11.73 -10.29
C GLN A 279 7.08 -11.87 -8.99
N PHE A 280 7.39 -12.91 -8.20
CA PHE A 280 7.02 -12.93 -6.78
C PHE A 280 7.94 -12.02 -6.01
N VAL A 281 7.37 -11.14 -5.22
CA VAL A 281 8.17 -10.25 -4.36
C VAL A 281 8.52 -10.94 -3.05
N ILE A 282 9.66 -10.56 -2.50
CA ILE A 282 10.13 -10.95 -1.17
C ILE A 282 10.67 -9.72 -0.43
N GLU A 283 10.83 -9.85 0.87
CA GLU A 283 11.39 -8.81 1.73
C GLU A 283 12.77 -8.35 1.23
N GLY A 284 12.96 -7.05 1.09
CA GLY A 284 14.19 -6.43 0.59
C GLY A 284 14.21 -6.13 -0.90
N ASP A 285 13.27 -6.69 -1.69
CA ASP A 285 13.17 -6.37 -3.11
C ASP A 285 12.88 -4.87 -3.33
N ARG A 286 13.44 -4.34 -4.45
CA ARG A 286 13.30 -2.95 -4.86
C ARG A 286 12.98 -2.86 -6.33
N PHE A 287 12.03 -1.99 -6.67
CA PHE A 287 11.57 -1.78 -8.03
C PHE A 287 11.40 -0.29 -8.34
N GLU A 288 11.80 0.12 -9.53
CA GLU A 288 11.34 1.40 -10.09
C GLU A 288 9.93 1.20 -10.66
N VAL A 289 8.99 2.05 -10.22
CA VAL A 289 7.58 2.00 -10.56
C VAL A 289 7.04 3.38 -10.92
#